data_68939159df058562bb3f2ecb9de1c322
#
_entry.id   68939159df058562bb3f2ecb9de1c322
#
_cell.length_a   1.000
_cell.length_b   1.000
_cell.length_c   1.000
_cell.angle_alpha   90.00
_cell.angle_beta   90.00
_cell.angle_gamma   90.00
#
_symmetry.space_group_name_H-M   'P 1'
#
loop_
_entity.id
_entity.type
_entity.pdbx_description
1 polymer ?
#
loop_
_entity_poly.entity_id
_entity_poly.type
_entity_poly.pdbx_seq_one_letter_code
_entity_poly.pdbx_strand_id
1 'polypeptide(L)'
;FKQKTAYEMCGRDWSSDVCSSDLTNLTKLAKENRLEPMIGRSNELEEMITVLARRFKANVLMVGDPGVGKTAIIEGLAQEVAKNNVPEFLKNHEVWSLEIGALLAGSKYRGEFEEKFRTVIGALEAKKNCILFIDEAHTMKGAGAGNNSSLDFANMLKPAITKGNLKVVASTTWEEFYESFEKDRALMQIGRAHV
;
A
#
# COMPACT_ATOMS: atom_id res chain seq x y z
N PHE A 1 29.52 -15.30 -4.69
CA PHE A 1 28.54 -14.84 -3.70
C PHE A 1 27.15 -14.96 -4.37
N LYS A 2 26.38 -16.00 -4.00
CA LYS A 2 24.98 -16.11 -4.42
C LYS A 2 24.21 -15.04 -3.67
N GLN A 3 23.62 -14.08 -4.37
CA GLN A 3 22.62 -13.18 -3.81
C GLN A 3 21.44 -14.04 -3.33
N LYS A 4 21.19 -14.03 -2.03
CA LYS A 4 19.99 -14.64 -1.47
C LYS A 4 18.78 -13.86 -2.01
N THR A 5 17.77 -14.56 -2.47
CA THR A 5 16.51 -13.94 -2.91
C THR A 5 15.82 -13.30 -1.70
N ALA A 6 15.00 -12.26 -1.92
CA ALA A 6 14.23 -11.60 -0.85
C ALA A 6 13.42 -12.63 -0.01
N TYR A 7 12.99 -13.74 -0.63
CA TYR A 7 12.31 -14.85 0.01
C TYR A 7 13.22 -15.66 0.98
N GLU A 8 14.51 -15.78 0.67
CA GLU A 8 15.49 -16.47 1.53
C GLU A 8 15.97 -15.59 2.69
N MET A 9 15.87 -14.26 2.56
CA MET A 9 16.23 -13.29 3.61
C MET A 9 15.11 -13.08 4.62
N CYS A 10 13.86 -13.19 4.21
CA CYS A 10 12.68 -13.10 5.08
C CYS A 10 12.17 -14.47 5.50
N GLY A 11 12.92 -15.42 5.87
CA GLY A 11 12.57 -16.77 6.34
C GLY A 11 11.08 -17.20 6.28
N ARG A 12 10.76 -18.46 6.55
CA ARG A 12 9.36 -18.96 6.57
C ARG A 12 8.48 -18.32 7.64
N ASP A 13 9.09 -17.63 8.60
CA ASP A 13 8.41 -16.82 9.62
C ASP A 13 8.62 -15.34 9.30
N TRP A 14 7.54 -14.67 8.91
CA TRP A 14 7.43 -13.24 8.69
C TRP A 14 7.70 -12.39 9.95
N SER A 15 8.21 -13.01 11.00
CA SER A 15 8.56 -12.42 12.30
C SER A 15 10.01 -11.94 12.38
N SER A 16 10.83 -12.10 11.33
CA SER A 16 12.21 -11.63 11.37
C SER A 16 12.32 -10.14 11.07
N ASP A 17 13.09 -9.49 11.88
CA ASP A 17 13.32 -8.09 12.22
C ASP A 17 13.38 -7.02 11.10
N VAL A 18 13.37 -7.36 9.82
CA VAL A 18 13.55 -6.41 8.71
C VAL A 18 12.21 -5.96 8.07
N CYS A 19 11.13 -6.75 8.23
CA CYS A 19 9.82 -6.42 7.65
C CYS A 19 8.76 -6.09 8.69
N SER A 20 9.00 -6.34 9.98
CA SER A 20 7.97 -6.20 11.02
C SER A 20 7.79 -4.78 11.55
N SER A 21 8.80 -3.91 11.41
CA SER A 21 8.71 -2.51 11.85
C SER A 21 8.01 -1.60 10.86
N ASP A 22 8.07 -1.94 9.56
CA ASP A 22 7.66 -1.03 8.48
C ASP A 22 6.33 -1.45 7.85
N LEU A 23 5.89 -2.70 8.08
CA LEU A 23 4.65 -3.28 7.57
C LEU A 23 3.73 -3.75 8.69
N THR A 24 2.50 -3.26 8.70
CA THR A 24 1.44 -3.67 9.63
C THR A 24 0.39 -4.51 8.92
N ASN A 25 0.12 -5.73 9.39
CA ASN A 25 -0.97 -6.56 8.86
C ASN A 25 -2.31 -6.14 9.47
N LEU A 26 -3.08 -5.32 8.76
CA LEU A 26 -4.38 -4.83 9.21
C LEU A 26 -5.41 -5.96 9.33
N THR A 27 -5.38 -6.96 8.46
CA THR A 27 -6.29 -8.11 8.54
C THR A 27 -6.05 -8.94 9.81
N LYS A 28 -4.78 -9.07 10.24
CA LYS A 28 -4.46 -9.71 11.52
C LYS A 28 -4.98 -8.89 12.70
N LEU A 29 -4.76 -7.57 12.70
CA LEU A 29 -5.29 -6.68 13.74
C LEU A 29 -6.83 -6.72 13.79
N ALA A 30 -7.48 -6.80 12.62
CA ALA A 30 -8.94 -6.95 12.55
C ALA A 30 -9.42 -8.26 13.20
N LYS A 31 -8.74 -9.38 12.95
CA LYS A 31 -9.05 -10.68 13.60
C LYS A 31 -8.86 -10.64 15.12
N GLU A 32 -7.92 -9.84 15.60
CA GLU A 32 -7.64 -9.62 17.03
C GLU A 32 -8.58 -8.56 17.65
N ASN A 33 -9.54 -7.99 16.89
CA ASN A 33 -10.43 -6.90 17.29
C ASN A 33 -9.68 -5.65 17.81
N ARG A 34 -8.56 -5.33 17.19
CA ARG A 34 -7.68 -4.19 17.56
C ARG A 34 -7.89 -2.97 16.66
N LEU A 35 -8.77 -3.04 15.69
CA LEU A 35 -9.15 -1.93 14.82
C LEU A 35 -10.48 -1.34 15.26
N GLU A 36 -10.62 -0.03 15.14
CA GLU A 36 -11.88 0.66 15.40
C GLU A 36 -12.90 0.37 14.28
N PRO A 37 -14.20 0.27 14.60
CA PRO A 37 -15.23 0.04 13.61
C PRO A 37 -15.36 1.25 12.67
N MET A 38 -15.41 0.98 11.37
CA MET A 38 -15.70 2.01 10.38
C MET A 38 -17.15 2.46 10.49
N ILE A 39 -17.40 3.76 10.56
CA ILE A 39 -18.74 4.36 10.68
C ILE A 39 -19.00 5.29 9.49
N GLY A 40 -20.10 5.08 8.77
CA GLY A 40 -20.65 6.03 7.82
C GLY A 40 -19.93 6.12 6.45
N ARG A 41 -19.05 5.17 6.11
CA ARG A 41 -18.27 5.17 4.85
C ARG A 41 -18.51 3.91 4.01
N SER A 42 -19.71 3.37 4.04
CA SER A 42 -20.03 2.12 3.34
C SER A 42 -19.97 2.27 1.81
N ASN A 43 -20.40 3.42 1.28
CA ASN A 43 -20.42 3.66 -0.16
C ASN A 43 -19.01 3.73 -0.73
N GLU A 44 -18.11 4.44 -0.05
CA GLU A 44 -16.70 4.56 -0.45
C GLU A 44 -15.98 3.22 -0.37
N LEU A 45 -16.32 2.40 0.62
CA LEU A 45 -15.80 1.04 0.74
C LEU A 45 -16.28 0.15 -0.42
N GLU A 46 -17.55 0.20 -0.79
CA GLU A 46 -18.11 -0.54 -1.93
C GLU A 46 -17.48 -0.10 -3.25
N GLU A 47 -17.27 1.19 -3.44
CA GLU A 47 -16.57 1.72 -4.61
C GLU A 47 -15.12 1.19 -4.68
N MET A 48 -14.40 1.22 -3.57
CA MET A 48 -13.06 0.66 -3.47
C MET A 48 -13.04 -0.84 -3.83
N ILE A 49 -13.95 -1.63 -3.28
CA ILE A 49 -14.09 -3.06 -3.59
C ILE A 49 -14.35 -3.27 -5.08
N THR A 50 -15.22 -2.44 -5.67
CA THR A 50 -15.54 -2.50 -7.10
C THR A 50 -14.32 -2.21 -7.98
N VAL A 51 -13.47 -1.24 -7.60
CA VAL A 51 -12.23 -0.95 -8.32
C VAL A 51 -11.23 -2.09 -8.16
N LEU A 52 -11.09 -2.65 -6.95
CA LEU A 52 -10.21 -3.79 -6.67
C LEU A 52 -10.65 -5.08 -7.38
N ALA A 53 -11.93 -5.18 -7.78
CA ALA A 53 -12.47 -6.29 -8.57
C ALA A 53 -12.02 -6.29 -10.03
N ARG A 54 -11.51 -5.20 -10.54
CA ARG A 54 -11.10 -5.07 -11.94
C ARG A 54 -9.98 -6.05 -12.27
N ARG A 55 -10.03 -6.63 -13.46
CA ARG A 55 -8.98 -7.53 -13.96
C ARG A 55 -7.66 -6.79 -14.24
N PHE A 56 -7.76 -5.54 -14.68
CA PHE A 56 -6.62 -4.68 -14.99
C PHE A 56 -6.75 -3.38 -14.21
N LYS A 57 -5.61 -2.83 -13.78
CA LYS A 57 -5.55 -1.59 -12.99
C LYS A 57 -6.42 -1.64 -11.73
N ALA A 58 -6.37 -2.76 -11.03
CA ALA A 58 -7.08 -2.99 -9.77
C ALA A 58 -6.37 -2.28 -8.59
N ASN A 59 -6.06 -1.00 -8.77
CA ASN A 59 -5.41 -0.15 -7.78
C ASN A 59 -6.28 1.07 -7.51
N VAL A 60 -6.24 1.57 -6.29
CA VAL A 60 -7.09 2.66 -5.81
C VAL A 60 -6.23 3.81 -5.32
N LEU A 61 -6.56 5.02 -5.72
CA LEU A 61 -6.04 6.23 -5.10
C LEU A 61 -7.19 6.96 -4.41
N MET A 62 -7.16 7.01 -3.10
CA MET A 62 -8.10 7.77 -2.28
C MET A 62 -7.60 9.21 -2.15
N VAL A 63 -8.42 10.15 -2.60
CA VAL A 63 -8.11 11.58 -2.52
C VAL A 63 -9.17 12.24 -1.67
N GLY A 64 -8.76 13.01 -0.68
CA GLY A 64 -9.67 13.71 0.22
C GLY A 64 -8.90 14.55 1.25
N ASP A 65 -9.60 15.44 1.94
CA ASP A 65 -9.00 16.32 2.93
C ASP A 65 -8.40 15.55 4.11
N PRO A 66 -7.47 16.12 4.85
CA PRO A 66 -6.96 15.52 6.09
C PRO A 66 -8.11 15.25 7.07
N GLY A 67 -8.06 14.10 7.76
CA GLY A 67 -9.04 13.77 8.81
C GLY A 67 -10.41 13.29 8.33
N VAL A 68 -10.67 13.18 7.03
CA VAL A 68 -11.98 12.69 6.52
C VAL A 68 -12.19 11.19 6.67
N GLY A 69 -11.21 10.45 7.18
CA GLY A 69 -11.34 9.03 7.49
C GLY A 69 -10.85 8.09 6.38
N LYS A 70 -9.88 8.51 5.54
CA LYS A 70 -9.29 7.65 4.48
C LYS A 70 -8.70 6.35 5.07
N THR A 71 -7.97 6.46 6.17
CA THR A 71 -7.39 5.30 6.86
C THR A 71 -8.47 4.39 7.44
N ALA A 72 -9.56 4.96 7.97
CA ALA A 72 -10.70 4.19 8.50
C ALA A 72 -11.38 3.32 7.43
N ILE A 73 -11.42 3.76 6.17
CA ILE A 73 -11.99 2.96 5.06
C ILE A 73 -11.15 1.70 4.80
N ILE A 74 -9.82 1.82 4.86
CA ILE A 74 -8.91 0.68 4.69
C ILE A 74 -8.97 -0.29 5.87
N GLU A 75 -9.10 0.23 7.08
CA GLU A 75 -9.31 -0.58 8.27
C GLU A 75 -10.67 -1.32 8.18
N GLY A 76 -11.70 -0.64 7.69
CA GLY A 76 -13.00 -1.23 7.36
C GLY A 76 -12.88 -2.36 6.34
N LEU A 77 -12.12 -2.16 5.25
CA LEU A 77 -11.85 -3.22 4.28
C LEU A 77 -11.16 -4.42 4.95
N ALA A 78 -10.17 -4.19 5.81
CA ALA A 78 -9.47 -5.24 6.51
C ALA A 78 -10.40 -6.04 7.45
N GLN A 79 -11.35 -5.36 8.11
CA GLN A 79 -12.37 -5.99 8.96
C GLN A 79 -13.34 -6.85 8.13
N GLU A 80 -13.83 -6.34 6.99
CA GLU A 80 -14.74 -7.08 6.12
C GLU A 80 -14.04 -8.31 5.49
N VAL A 81 -12.77 -8.18 5.11
CA VAL A 81 -11.93 -9.32 4.68
C VAL A 81 -11.76 -10.34 5.81
N ALA A 82 -11.47 -9.90 7.03
CA ALA A 82 -11.29 -10.77 8.19
C ALA A 82 -12.57 -11.56 8.54
N LYS A 83 -13.75 -10.95 8.35
CA LYS A 83 -15.08 -11.55 8.55
C LYS A 83 -15.54 -12.39 7.35
N ASN A 84 -14.76 -12.45 6.24
CA ASN A 84 -15.15 -13.02 4.95
C ASN A 84 -16.43 -12.39 4.34
N ASN A 85 -16.76 -11.17 4.73
CA ASN A 85 -17.89 -10.39 4.22
C ASN A 85 -17.47 -9.55 2.99
N VAL A 86 -16.78 -10.18 2.07
CA VAL A 86 -16.28 -9.58 0.82
C VAL A 86 -16.57 -10.51 -0.36
N PRO A 87 -16.61 -9.99 -1.59
CA PRO A 87 -16.72 -10.82 -2.78
C PRO A 87 -15.63 -11.88 -2.86
N GLU A 88 -15.91 -12.99 -3.56
CA GLU A 88 -15.05 -14.18 -3.64
C GLU A 88 -13.60 -13.87 -4.01
N PHE A 89 -13.40 -12.92 -4.91
CA PHE A 89 -12.05 -12.54 -5.39
C PHE A 89 -11.18 -11.85 -4.31
N LEU A 90 -11.77 -11.33 -3.23
CA LEU A 90 -11.07 -10.74 -2.09
C LEU A 90 -10.97 -11.69 -0.88
N LYS A 91 -11.72 -12.77 -0.87
CA LYS A 91 -11.55 -13.79 0.16
C LYS A 91 -10.10 -14.29 0.14
N ASN A 92 -9.52 -14.52 1.27
CA ASN A 92 -8.12 -14.90 1.45
C ASN A 92 -7.08 -13.82 1.08
N HIS A 93 -7.50 -12.58 0.83
CA HIS A 93 -6.55 -11.48 0.76
C HIS A 93 -6.15 -11.02 2.17
N GLU A 94 -4.95 -10.47 2.26
CA GLU A 94 -4.48 -9.77 3.45
C GLU A 94 -4.22 -8.30 3.11
N VAL A 95 -4.66 -7.41 3.98
CA VAL A 95 -4.41 -5.97 3.86
C VAL A 95 -3.20 -5.62 4.71
N TRP A 96 -2.19 -5.06 4.08
CA TRP A 96 -0.94 -4.65 4.69
C TRP A 96 -0.78 -3.14 4.57
N SER A 97 -0.53 -2.46 5.68
CA SER A 97 -0.21 -1.04 5.71
C SER A 97 1.30 -0.83 5.73
N LEU A 98 1.79 0.01 4.83
CA LEU A 98 3.18 0.44 4.77
C LEU A 98 3.29 1.87 5.28
N GLU A 99 4.11 2.06 6.30
CA GLU A 99 4.43 3.38 6.85
C GLU A 99 5.73 3.89 6.24
N ILE A 100 5.62 4.80 5.28
CA ILE A 100 6.76 5.37 4.55
C ILE A 100 7.71 6.11 5.49
N GLY A 101 7.16 6.82 6.50
CA GLY A 101 7.95 7.54 7.49
C GLY A 101 8.89 6.62 8.29
N ALA A 102 8.43 5.43 8.67
CA ALA A 102 9.24 4.44 9.38
C ALA A 102 10.38 3.91 8.50
N LEU A 103 10.09 3.58 7.23
CA LEU A 103 11.09 3.17 6.25
C LEU A 103 12.19 4.23 6.05
N LEU A 104 11.81 5.51 5.97
CA LEU A 104 12.73 6.63 5.83
C LEU A 104 13.59 6.83 7.08
N ALA A 105 12.98 6.81 8.27
CA ALA A 105 13.68 6.96 9.54
C ALA A 105 14.73 5.86 9.77
N GLY A 106 14.45 4.65 9.28
CA GLY A 106 15.37 3.50 9.34
C GLY A 106 16.44 3.48 8.26
N SER A 107 16.54 4.49 7.38
CA SER A 107 17.47 4.51 6.26
C SER A 107 18.34 5.77 6.32
N LYS A 108 19.67 5.59 6.40
CA LYS A 108 20.62 6.73 6.41
C LYS A 108 20.90 7.28 5.01
N TYR A 109 20.79 6.44 4.00
CA TYR A 109 21.08 6.77 2.61
C TYR A 109 19.92 6.36 1.72
N ARG A 110 19.72 7.10 0.63
CA ARG A 110 18.67 6.82 -0.36
C ARG A 110 18.70 5.37 -0.87
N GLY A 111 19.88 4.84 -1.15
CA GLY A 111 20.04 3.46 -1.64
C GLY A 111 19.52 2.41 -0.66
N GLU A 112 19.66 2.64 0.65
CA GLU A 112 19.13 1.74 1.69
C GLU A 112 17.60 1.74 1.71
N PHE A 113 16.98 2.92 1.55
CA PHE A 113 15.53 3.03 1.42
C PHE A 113 15.01 2.29 0.18
N GLU A 114 15.63 2.52 -0.98
CA GLU A 114 15.24 1.86 -2.22
C GLU A 114 15.36 0.33 -2.12
N GLU A 115 16.42 -0.17 -1.51
CA GLU A 115 16.65 -1.60 -1.32
C GLU A 115 15.61 -2.21 -0.35
N LYS A 116 15.35 -1.57 0.79
CA LYS A 116 14.32 -1.99 1.75
C LYS A 116 12.95 -2.01 1.09
N PHE A 117 12.60 -0.93 0.38
CA PHE A 117 11.32 -0.84 -0.29
C PHE A 117 11.15 -1.95 -1.35
N ARG A 118 12.16 -2.22 -2.18
CA ARG A 118 12.12 -3.32 -3.15
C ARG A 118 11.97 -4.68 -2.47
N THR A 119 12.62 -4.86 -1.34
CA THR A 119 12.51 -6.08 -0.53
C THR A 119 11.09 -6.29 -0.02
N VAL A 120 10.47 -5.23 0.52
CA VAL A 120 9.08 -5.25 0.98
C VAL A 120 8.11 -5.58 -0.16
N ILE A 121 8.22 -4.89 -1.30
CA ILE A 121 7.36 -5.15 -2.46
C ILE A 121 7.54 -6.57 -2.99
N GLY A 122 8.79 -7.03 -3.13
CA GLY A 122 9.09 -8.39 -3.58
C GLY A 122 8.51 -9.47 -2.66
N ALA A 123 8.55 -9.24 -1.35
CA ALA A 123 7.97 -10.13 -0.36
C ALA A 123 6.43 -10.20 -0.48
N LEU A 124 5.76 -9.05 -0.66
CA LEU A 124 4.30 -9.00 -0.85
C LEU A 124 3.87 -9.62 -2.18
N GLU A 125 4.63 -9.41 -3.28
CA GLU A 125 4.37 -10.07 -4.56
C GLU A 125 4.49 -11.61 -4.45
N ALA A 126 5.50 -12.10 -3.73
CA ALA A 126 5.71 -13.54 -3.52
C ALA A 126 4.61 -14.18 -2.68
N LYS A 127 4.06 -13.45 -1.72
CA LYS A 127 3.00 -13.95 -0.84
C LYS A 127 1.68 -14.16 -1.56
N LYS A 128 1.42 -13.46 -2.67
CA LYS A 128 0.15 -13.42 -3.39
C LYS A 128 -1.04 -12.98 -2.51
N ASN A 129 -2.16 -12.64 -3.13
CA ASN A 129 -3.38 -12.22 -2.42
C ASN A 129 -3.12 -11.15 -1.34
N CYS A 130 -2.25 -10.18 -1.65
CA CYS A 130 -1.97 -9.04 -0.78
C CYS A 130 -2.55 -7.77 -1.38
N ILE A 131 -3.07 -6.92 -0.50
CA ILE A 131 -3.43 -5.53 -0.77
C ILE A 131 -2.47 -4.68 0.02
N LEU A 132 -1.68 -3.86 -0.65
CA LEU A 132 -0.77 -2.92 -0.01
C LEU A 132 -1.46 -1.57 0.14
N PHE A 133 -1.59 -1.10 1.36
CA PHE A 133 -2.02 0.25 1.66
C PHE A 133 -0.82 1.14 1.94
N ILE A 134 -0.81 2.31 1.34
CA ILE A 134 0.22 3.32 1.51
C ILE A 134 -0.47 4.61 1.93
N ASP A 135 -0.35 4.95 3.20
CA ASP A 135 -0.90 6.21 3.70
C ASP A 135 0.03 7.37 3.36
N GLU A 136 -0.56 8.55 3.14
CA GLU A 136 0.16 9.76 2.78
C GLU A 136 1.18 9.55 1.65
N ALA A 137 0.72 8.95 0.56
CA ALA A 137 1.57 8.56 -0.56
C ALA A 137 2.41 9.71 -1.18
N HIS A 138 2.06 10.96 -0.87
CA HIS A 138 2.81 12.15 -1.25
C HIS A 138 4.17 12.27 -0.51
N THR A 139 4.30 11.69 0.69
CA THR A 139 5.56 11.70 1.45
C THR A 139 6.70 11.01 0.71
N MET A 140 6.35 10.16 -0.23
CA MET A 140 7.28 9.51 -1.14
C MET A 140 8.06 10.49 -2.03
N LYS A 141 7.50 11.70 -2.28
CA LYS A 141 8.13 12.73 -3.10
C LYS A 141 9.36 13.36 -2.42
N GLY A 142 9.39 13.38 -1.09
CA GLY A 142 10.47 13.98 -0.28
C GLY A 142 11.60 13.04 0.10
N ALA A 143 11.49 11.76 -0.20
CA ALA A 143 12.41 10.71 0.26
C ALA A 143 13.81 10.72 -0.40
N GLY A 144 14.12 11.72 -1.24
CA GLY A 144 15.43 11.89 -1.83
C GLY A 144 15.80 13.36 -1.97
N ALA A 145 16.88 13.79 -1.35
CA ALA A 145 17.41 15.15 -1.43
C ALA A 145 17.91 15.47 -2.86
N GLY A 146 16.99 15.86 -3.75
CA GLY A 146 17.31 16.29 -5.12
C GLY A 146 16.04 16.51 -5.94
N ASN A 147 16.05 17.52 -6.81
CA ASN A 147 14.90 17.97 -7.63
C ASN A 147 14.27 16.92 -8.57
N ASN A 148 14.79 15.68 -8.65
CA ASN A 148 14.31 14.60 -9.54
C ASN A 148 13.78 13.36 -8.80
N SER A 149 13.61 13.39 -7.48
CA SER A 149 13.40 12.20 -6.66
C SER A 149 11.96 11.64 -6.65
N SER A 150 10.96 12.41 -7.09
CA SER A 150 9.57 11.95 -7.15
C SER A 150 9.33 10.85 -8.21
N LEU A 151 10.14 10.85 -9.28
CA LEU A 151 10.02 9.88 -10.38
C LEU A 151 10.48 8.47 -10.01
N ASP A 152 11.36 8.33 -9.04
CA ASP A 152 12.00 7.04 -8.77
C ASP A 152 11.09 6.09 -7.99
N PHE A 153 10.30 6.60 -7.04
CA PHE A 153 9.42 5.77 -6.25
C PHE A 153 8.23 5.22 -7.06
N ALA A 154 7.60 6.08 -7.85
CA ALA A 154 6.55 5.67 -8.79
C ALA A 154 7.09 4.60 -9.76
N ASN A 155 8.32 4.75 -10.22
CA ASN A 155 8.98 3.76 -11.08
C ASN A 155 9.29 2.45 -10.34
N MET A 156 9.53 2.47 -9.05
CA MET A 156 9.74 1.25 -8.24
C MET A 156 8.44 0.46 -8.00
N LEU A 157 7.30 1.14 -7.83
CA LEU A 157 5.99 0.51 -7.73
C LEU A 157 5.44 0.03 -9.07
N LYS A 158 5.79 0.69 -10.16
CA LYS A 158 5.26 0.42 -11.50
C LYS A 158 5.34 -1.05 -11.93
N PRO A 159 6.45 -1.78 -11.73
CA PRO A 159 6.50 -3.21 -12.07
C PRO A 159 5.47 -4.05 -11.33
N ALA A 160 5.30 -3.82 -10.02
CA ALA A 160 4.34 -4.54 -9.17
C ALA A 160 2.90 -4.28 -9.59
N ILE A 161 2.57 -3.01 -9.83
CA ILE A 161 1.25 -2.56 -10.29
C ILE A 161 0.93 -3.11 -11.69
N THR A 162 1.92 -3.11 -12.60
CA THR A 162 1.70 -3.52 -14.00
C THR A 162 1.53 -5.03 -14.13
N LYS A 163 2.26 -5.82 -13.35
CA LYS A 163 2.13 -7.30 -13.34
C LYS A 163 0.79 -7.75 -12.76
N GLY A 164 0.10 -6.90 -11.98
CA GLY A 164 -1.18 -7.23 -11.36
C GLY A 164 -1.09 -8.27 -10.22
N ASN A 165 0.12 -8.58 -9.77
CA ASN A 165 0.34 -9.54 -8.67
C ASN A 165 0.09 -8.92 -7.30
N LEU A 166 0.15 -7.61 -7.20
CA LEU A 166 -0.07 -6.83 -5.99
C LEU A 166 -1.14 -5.77 -6.28
N LYS A 167 -2.15 -5.69 -5.44
CA LYS A 167 -3.14 -4.61 -5.45
C LYS A 167 -2.63 -3.50 -4.54
N VAL A 168 -2.69 -2.26 -5.02
CA VAL A 168 -2.22 -1.11 -4.25
C VAL A 168 -3.38 -0.16 -4.00
N VAL A 169 -3.51 0.26 -2.76
CA VAL A 169 -4.39 1.34 -2.31
C VAL A 169 -3.52 2.43 -1.73
N ALA A 170 -3.60 3.63 -2.24
CA ALA A 170 -2.84 4.77 -1.75
C ALA A 170 -3.78 5.87 -1.28
N SER A 171 -3.38 6.64 -0.28
CA SER A 171 -4.11 7.83 0.17
C SER A 171 -3.29 9.09 -0.04
N THR A 172 -3.97 10.21 -0.32
CA THR A 172 -3.35 11.54 -0.45
C THR A 172 -4.39 12.63 -0.19
N THR A 173 -3.96 13.87 -0.09
CA THR A 173 -4.83 15.04 -0.05
C THR A 173 -5.07 15.61 -1.46
N TRP A 174 -6.06 16.51 -1.61
CA TRP A 174 -6.31 17.18 -2.88
C TRP A 174 -5.15 18.06 -3.32
N GLU A 175 -4.57 18.81 -2.40
CA GLU A 175 -3.46 19.71 -2.67
C GLU A 175 -2.26 18.93 -3.24
N GLU A 176 -1.89 17.86 -2.56
CA GLU A 176 -0.77 17.01 -2.93
C GLU A 176 -1.03 16.19 -4.19
N PHE A 177 -2.30 15.82 -4.43
CA PHE A 177 -2.69 15.18 -5.67
C PHE A 177 -2.40 16.07 -6.88
N TYR A 178 -2.83 17.33 -6.85
CA TYR A 178 -2.57 18.27 -7.94
C TYR A 178 -1.09 18.62 -8.12
N GLU A 179 -0.34 18.71 -7.03
CA GLU A 179 1.08 19.01 -7.11
C GLU A 179 1.93 17.86 -7.62
N SER A 180 1.58 16.64 -7.29
CA SER A 180 2.45 15.46 -7.43
C SER A 180 1.92 14.41 -8.39
N PHE A 181 0.66 13.98 -8.20
CA PHE A 181 0.11 12.82 -8.91
C PHE A 181 -0.43 13.19 -10.29
N GLU A 182 -1.02 14.35 -10.47
CA GLU A 182 -1.61 14.75 -11.75
C GLU A 182 -0.56 14.86 -12.86
N LYS A 183 0.67 15.25 -12.51
CA LYS A 183 1.79 15.41 -13.43
C LYS A 183 2.50 14.09 -13.74
N ASP A 184 2.32 13.05 -12.93
CA ASP A 184 3.00 11.77 -13.08
C ASP A 184 2.08 10.72 -13.70
N ARG A 185 2.27 10.46 -15.00
CA ARG A 185 1.51 9.44 -15.74
C ARG A 185 1.66 8.02 -15.18
N ALA A 186 2.73 7.73 -14.45
CA ALA A 186 2.95 6.41 -13.87
C ALA A 186 2.06 6.19 -12.63
N LEU A 187 1.91 7.23 -11.80
CA LEU A 187 1.02 7.22 -10.64
C LEU A 187 -0.46 7.29 -11.06
N MET A 188 -0.78 7.95 -12.16
CA MET A 188 -2.15 7.97 -12.72
C MET A 188 -2.63 6.61 -13.23
N GLN A 189 -1.77 5.58 -13.28
CA GLN A 189 -2.19 4.20 -13.54
C GLN A 189 -2.85 3.54 -12.31
N ILE A 190 -2.71 4.14 -11.13
CA ILE A 190 -3.50 3.83 -9.94
C ILE A 190 -4.91 4.39 -10.20
N GLY A 191 -5.94 3.55 -10.19
CA GLY A 191 -7.32 3.96 -10.48
C GLY A 191 -7.82 5.00 -9.46
N ARG A 192 -8.70 5.91 -9.87
CA ARG A 192 -9.21 7.01 -9.04
C ARG A 192 -10.47 6.55 -8.29
N ALA A 193 -10.48 6.64 -6.96
CA ALA A 193 -11.68 6.69 -6.14
C ALA A 193 -11.71 8.03 -5.39
N HIS A 194 -12.86 8.70 -5.40
CA HIS A 194 -13.05 9.94 -4.64
C HIS A 194 -13.60 9.61 -3.26
N VAL A 195 -13.04 10.21 -2.22
CA VAL A 195 -13.54 10.14 -0.85
C VAL A 195 -13.93 11.53 -0.39
#